data_3f9ec8e07c274ad4e44e89c76bf84034
#
_entry.id   3f9ec8e07c274ad4e44e89c76bf84034
#
_cell.length_a   1.000
_cell.length_b   1.000
_cell.length_c   1.000
_cell.angle_alpha   90.00
_cell.angle_beta   90.00
_cell.angle_gamma   90.00
#
_symmetry.space_group_name_H-M   'P 1'
#
loop_
_entity.id
_entity.type
_entity.pdbx_description
1 polymer ?
#
loop_
_entity_poly.entity_id
_entity_poly.type
_entity_poly.pdbx_seq_one_letter_code
_entity_poly.pdbx_strand_id
1 'polypeptide(L)'
;MERRDARGHYEELAAEYDEHWVYSPDYVPWMSGRIVEALRLRPMDRIADIGSGTGLFAKEVARQVQPLRPLLCVDPSEAMLRRLGTPPPPDLAPIVASAEDIAEQRAHLPYEQLDAMWLKESVHHVADPAHTLQGLSDQLAPGGRLLVVMLPATIQYPLFKAARDRFEELQPDPAVIERHLRASGLQAELTHFEHKLRIGRDRYLGMVRARYMSLLSTFSDNEIEKGIEEMRIAHPEPVLVFPDRFTFILGQRRGGNT
;
A
#
# COMPACT_ATOMS: atom_id res chain seq x y z
N MET A 1 -15.82 0.31 -19.86
CA MET A 1 -14.96 -0.88 -19.63
C MET A 1 -14.99 -1.16 -18.14
N GLU A 2 -15.70 -2.22 -17.73
CA GLU A 2 -15.91 -2.55 -16.33
C GLU A 2 -14.56 -2.75 -15.62
N ARG A 3 -14.39 -2.10 -14.46
CA ARG A 3 -13.29 -2.39 -13.54
C ARG A 3 -13.42 -3.87 -13.17
N ARG A 4 -12.51 -4.73 -13.65
CA ARG A 4 -12.38 -6.06 -13.07
C ARG A 4 -12.23 -5.85 -11.57
N ASP A 5 -13.05 -6.55 -10.82
CA ASP A 5 -13.12 -6.47 -9.37
C ASP A 5 -11.72 -6.72 -8.77
N ALA A 6 -11.06 -5.63 -8.31
CA ALA A 6 -9.75 -5.70 -7.68
C ALA A 6 -9.75 -6.69 -6.51
N ARG A 7 -10.89 -6.82 -5.82
CA ARG A 7 -11.09 -7.77 -4.73
C ARG A 7 -10.92 -9.22 -5.18
N GLY A 8 -11.55 -9.61 -6.31
CA GLY A 8 -11.40 -10.96 -6.85
C GLY A 8 -9.96 -11.28 -7.26
N HIS A 9 -9.23 -10.31 -7.83
CA HIS A 9 -7.82 -10.46 -8.16
C HIS A 9 -6.95 -10.75 -6.94
N TYR A 10 -7.14 -10.02 -5.84
CA TYR A 10 -6.38 -10.23 -4.60
C TYR A 10 -6.79 -11.47 -3.83
N GLU A 11 -8.04 -11.93 -3.94
CA GLU A 11 -8.46 -13.21 -3.37
C GLU A 11 -7.73 -14.40 -4.02
N GLU A 12 -7.50 -14.37 -5.33
CA GLU A 12 -6.74 -15.38 -6.06
C GLU A 12 -5.23 -15.32 -5.76
N LEU A 13 -4.68 -14.12 -5.61
CA LEU A 13 -3.24 -13.91 -5.36
C LEU A 13 -2.83 -14.11 -3.89
N ALA A 14 -3.76 -14.14 -2.94
CA ALA A 14 -3.47 -14.14 -1.51
C ALA A 14 -2.46 -15.20 -1.08
N ALA A 15 -2.43 -16.38 -1.74
CA ALA A 15 -1.54 -17.49 -1.40
C ALA A 15 -0.06 -17.18 -1.69
N GLU A 16 0.22 -16.46 -2.79
CA GLU A 16 1.58 -16.18 -3.30
C GLU A 16 1.95 -14.70 -3.20
N TYR A 17 1.03 -13.87 -2.67
CA TYR A 17 1.16 -12.41 -2.65
C TYR A 17 2.48 -11.96 -2.01
N ASP A 18 2.78 -12.46 -0.82
CA ASP A 18 3.98 -12.07 -0.08
C ASP A 18 5.27 -12.44 -0.82
N GLU A 19 5.29 -13.58 -1.54
CA GLU A 19 6.45 -14.04 -2.31
C GLU A 19 6.79 -13.09 -3.47
N HIS A 20 5.78 -12.44 -4.05
CA HIS A 20 5.96 -11.48 -5.13
C HIS A 20 6.44 -10.11 -4.63
N TRP A 21 6.09 -9.71 -3.40
CA TRP A 21 6.44 -8.39 -2.85
C TRP A 21 7.69 -8.39 -1.97
N VAL A 22 8.16 -9.54 -1.50
CA VAL A 22 9.42 -9.65 -0.79
C VAL A 22 10.57 -9.75 -1.80
N TYR A 23 10.96 -8.63 -2.38
CA TYR A 23 12.05 -8.56 -3.37
C TYR A 23 13.41 -8.92 -2.78
N SER A 24 13.64 -8.53 -1.53
CA SER A 24 14.85 -8.80 -0.77
C SER A 24 14.54 -8.87 0.73
N PRO A 25 15.37 -9.54 1.55
CA PRO A 25 15.14 -9.69 2.99
C PRO A 25 15.07 -8.35 3.75
N ASP A 26 15.69 -7.30 3.23
CA ASP A 26 15.76 -5.96 3.83
C ASP A 26 14.60 -5.04 3.40
N TYR A 27 13.84 -5.39 2.36
CA TYR A 27 12.78 -4.52 1.83
C TYR A 27 11.66 -4.26 2.83
N VAL A 28 11.10 -5.31 3.44
CA VAL A 28 10.00 -5.17 4.41
C VAL A 28 10.45 -4.40 5.66
N PRO A 29 11.59 -4.73 6.31
CA PRO A 29 12.12 -3.93 7.40
C PRO A 29 12.39 -2.46 7.03
N TRP A 30 12.94 -2.22 5.83
CA TRP A 30 13.21 -0.86 5.36
C TRP A 30 11.92 -0.05 5.19
N MET A 31 10.93 -0.56 4.47
CA MET A 31 9.65 0.13 4.24
C MET A 31 8.90 0.37 5.55
N SER A 32 8.81 -0.65 6.41
CA SER A 32 8.17 -0.53 7.72
C SER A 32 8.88 0.49 8.60
N GLY A 33 10.21 0.53 8.58
CA GLY A 33 10.99 1.55 9.29
C GLY A 33 10.68 2.97 8.79
N ARG A 34 10.51 3.16 7.47
CA ARG A 34 10.07 4.45 6.90
C ARG A 34 8.67 4.85 7.34
N ILE A 35 7.73 3.91 7.40
CA ILE A 35 6.38 4.16 7.93
C ILE A 35 6.43 4.56 9.41
N VAL A 36 7.17 3.81 10.23
CA VAL A 36 7.36 4.11 11.67
C VAL A 36 7.95 5.51 11.87
N GLU A 37 8.99 5.86 11.10
CA GLU A 37 9.65 7.16 11.17
C GLU A 37 8.73 8.30 10.72
N ALA A 38 8.09 8.18 9.56
CA ALA A 38 7.20 9.19 9.02
C ALA A 38 6.01 9.47 9.95
N LEU A 39 5.39 8.42 10.47
CA LEU A 39 4.29 8.52 11.42
C LEU A 39 4.76 8.78 12.86
N ARG A 40 6.06 8.73 13.17
CA ARG A 40 6.61 8.86 14.52
C ARG A 40 5.85 7.96 15.51
N LEU A 41 5.66 6.69 15.11
CA LEU A 41 4.85 5.74 15.88
C LEU A 41 5.41 5.49 17.28
N ARG A 42 4.53 5.37 18.24
CA ARG A 42 4.84 5.08 19.65
C ARG A 42 4.05 3.88 20.14
N PRO A 43 4.53 3.15 21.15
CA PRO A 43 3.79 2.00 21.72
C PRO A 43 2.37 2.31 22.18
N MET A 44 2.10 3.55 22.60
CA MET A 44 0.79 3.97 23.11
C MET A 44 -0.20 4.36 22.00
N ASP A 45 0.26 4.57 20.76
CA ASP A 45 -0.57 5.02 19.66
C ASP A 45 -1.63 3.96 19.31
N ARG A 46 -2.83 4.41 18.98
CA ARG A 46 -3.90 3.62 18.34
C ARG A 46 -3.67 3.68 16.85
N ILE A 47 -3.30 2.54 16.28
CA ILE A 47 -2.72 2.48 14.93
C ILE A 47 -3.61 1.64 14.02
N ALA A 48 -3.78 2.05 12.76
CA ALA A 48 -4.44 1.27 11.73
C ALA A 48 -3.65 1.24 10.41
N ASP A 49 -3.58 0.05 9.79
CA ASP A 49 -3.15 -0.18 8.41
C ASP A 49 -4.41 -0.36 7.55
N ILE A 50 -4.68 0.60 6.66
CA ILE A 50 -5.88 0.63 5.82
C ILE A 50 -5.54 0.10 4.41
N GLY A 51 -6.13 -1.04 4.04
CA GLY A 51 -5.72 -1.84 2.89
C GLY A 51 -4.48 -2.66 3.23
N SER A 52 -4.51 -3.33 4.40
CA SER A 52 -3.35 -4.04 4.96
C SER A 52 -2.95 -5.30 4.19
N GLY A 53 -3.82 -5.82 3.32
CA GLY A 53 -3.59 -7.07 2.59
C GLY A 53 -3.32 -8.24 3.55
N THR A 54 -2.21 -8.92 3.36
CA THR A 54 -1.76 -10.04 4.20
C THR A 54 -1.21 -9.61 5.55
N GLY A 55 -1.15 -8.30 5.81
CA GLY A 55 -0.54 -7.73 7.01
C GLY A 55 0.99 -7.80 7.01
N LEU A 56 1.63 -7.97 5.85
CA LEU A 56 3.09 -8.10 5.73
C LEU A 56 3.83 -6.95 6.41
N PHE A 57 3.43 -5.70 6.14
CA PHE A 57 4.03 -4.51 6.75
C PHE A 57 3.53 -4.28 8.17
N ALA A 58 2.26 -4.56 8.46
CA ALA A 58 1.69 -4.43 9.80
C ALA A 58 2.42 -5.31 10.83
N LYS A 59 2.75 -6.56 10.48
CA LYS A 59 3.56 -7.48 11.31
C LYS A 59 4.92 -6.89 11.66
N GLU A 60 5.61 -6.34 10.65
CA GLU A 60 6.94 -5.77 10.87
C GLU A 60 6.89 -4.45 11.64
N VAL A 61 5.88 -3.58 11.38
CA VAL A 61 5.63 -2.36 12.16
C VAL A 61 5.34 -2.72 13.62
N ALA A 62 4.48 -3.71 13.88
CA ALA A 62 4.18 -4.16 15.24
C ALA A 62 5.44 -4.67 15.97
N ARG A 63 6.29 -5.44 15.26
CA ARG A 63 7.58 -5.89 15.81
C ARG A 63 8.52 -4.75 16.19
N GLN A 64 8.56 -3.66 15.39
CA GLN A 64 9.42 -2.49 15.63
C GLN A 64 8.87 -1.59 16.74
N VAL A 65 7.56 -1.34 16.74
CA VAL A 65 6.90 -0.39 17.66
C VAL A 65 6.53 -1.02 18.99
N GLN A 66 6.24 -2.34 19.02
CA GLN A 66 5.71 -3.06 20.18
C GLN A 66 4.48 -2.36 20.79
N PRO A 67 3.38 -2.24 20.01
CA PRO A 67 2.22 -1.48 20.42
C PRO A 67 1.55 -2.09 21.66
N LEU A 68 1.13 -1.24 22.59
CA LEU A 68 0.40 -1.65 23.81
C LEU A 68 -1.06 -2.04 23.56
N ARG A 69 -1.56 -1.75 22.36
CA ARG A 69 -2.89 -2.13 21.86
C ARG A 69 -2.75 -2.74 20.48
N PRO A 70 -3.60 -3.70 20.09
CA PRO A 70 -3.50 -4.29 18.77
C PRO A 70 -3.53 -3.23 17.64
N LEU A 71 -2.59 -3.33 16.70
CA LEU A 71 -2.60 -2.60 15.45
C LEU A 71 -3.73 -3.15 14.58
N LEU A 72 -4.61 -2.29 14.09
CA LEU A 72 -5.74 -2.68 13.26
C LEU A 72 -5.27 -2.96 11.83
N CYS A 73 -5.54 -4.16 11.33
CA CYS A 73 -5.30 -4.55 9.95
C CYS A 73 -6.64 -4.54 9.21
N VAL A 74 -6.91 -3.48 8.46
CA VAL A 74 -8.18 -3.28 7.75
C VAL A 74 -8.02 -3.64 6.29
N ASP A 75 -8.80 -4.58 5.78
CA ASP A 75 -8.80 -4.97 4.36
C ASP A 75 -10.17 -5.54 3.96
N PRO A 76 -10.69 -5.24 2.75
CA PRO A 76 -11.96 -5.79 2.29
C PRO A 76 -11.91 -7.29 1.97
N SER A 77 -10.70 -7.86 1.78
CA SER A 77 -10.50 -9.28 1.48
C SER A 77 -10.25 -10.08 2.76
N GLU A 78 -11.23 -10.89 3.14
CA GLU A 78 -11.07 -11.82 4.26
C GLU A 78 -9.96 -12.86 3.99
N ALA A 79 -9.76 -13.25 2.72
CA ALA A 79 -8.71 -14.19 2.33
C ALA A 79 -7.31 -13.62 2.59
N MET A 80 -7.11 -12.32 2.33
CA MET A 80 -5.88 -11.61 2.68
C MET A 80 -5.66 -11.58 4.20
N LEU A 81 -6.67 -11.18 4.97
CA LEU A 81 -6.57 -11.07 6.43
C LEU A 81 -6.32 -12.42 7.12
N ARG A 82 -6.81 -13.54 6.56
CA ARG A 82 -6.50 -14.89 7.09
C ARG A 82 -5.00 -15.21 7.06
N ARG A 83 -4.21 -14.51 6.23
CA ARG A 83 -2.74 -14.65 6.19
C ARG A 83 -2.03 -14.06 7.42
N LEU A 84 -2.73 -13.28 8.23
CA LEU A 84 -2.24 -12.88 9.56
C LEU A 84 -2.01 -14.09 10.47
N GLY A 85 -2.78 -15.15 10.29
CA GLY A 85 -2.76 -16.37 11.11
C GLY A 85 -4.13 -16.68 11.72
N THR A 86 -4.28 -17.90 12.21
CA THR A 86 -5.52 -18.34 12.89
C THR A 86 -5.15 -19.10 14.16
N PRO A 87 -5.22 -18.45 15.35
CA PRO A 87 -5.59 -17.05 15.59
C PRO A 87 -4.51 -16.06 15.07
N PRO A 88 -4.87 -14.79 14.85
CA PRO A 88 -3.90 -13.75 14.51
C PRO A 88 -2.96 -13.48 15.71
N PRO A 89 -1.76 -12.90 15.46
CA PRO A 89 -0.88 -12.43 16.53
C PRO A 89 -1.62 -11.47 17.48
N PRO A 90 -1.35 -11.51 18.79
CA PRO A 90 -2.10 -10.73 19.80
C PRO A 90 -1.92 -9.21 19.67
N ASP A 91 -0.88 -8.77 18.97
CA ASP A 91 -0.57 -7.37 18.66
C ASP A 91 -1.19 -6.88 17.35
N LEU A 92 -1.97 -7.73 16.65
CA LEU A 92 -2.68 -7.42 15.42
C LEU A 92 -4.17 -7.76 15.52
N ALA A 93 -5.02 -6.88 14.99
CA ALA A 93 -6.47 -7.08 14.96
C ALA A 93 -7.01 -6.96 13.52
N PRO A 94 -7.42 -8.08 12.87
CA PRO A 94 -8.02 -8.04 11.55
C PRO A 94 -9.43 -7.43 11.57
N ILE A 95 -9.73 -6.57 10.60
CA ILE A 95 -11.04 -5.95 10.39
C ILE A 95 -11.39 -6.06 8.91
N VAL A 96 -12.46 -6.78 8.58
CA VAL A 96 -12.94 -6.91 7.20
C VAL A 96 -13.76 -5.67 6.84
N ALA A 97 -13.14 -4.71 6.18
CA ALA A 97 -13.76 -3.46 5.73
C ALA A 97 -12.91 -2.82 4.63
N SER A 98 -13.53 -2.03 3.76
CA SER A 98 -12.79 -1.15 2.83
C SER A 98 -12.43 0.19 3.50
N ALA A 99 -11.54 0.96 2.85
CA ALA A 99 -11.23 2.32 3.27
C ALA A 99 -12.48 3.21 3.28
N GLU A 100 -13.37 3.03 2.29
CA GLU A 100 -14.65 3.73 2.19
C GLU A 100 -15.60 3.35 3.33
N ASP A 101 -15.64 2.07 3.74
CA ASP A 101 -16.49 1.63 4.87
C ASP A 101 -16.06 2.30 6.18
N ILE A 102 -14.75 2.44 6.40
CA ILE A 102 -14.22 3.17 7.56
C ILE A 102 -14.51 4.66 7.45
N ALA A 103 -14.28 5.28 6.29
CA ALA A 103 -14.49 6.71 6.06
C ALA A 103 -15.95 7.12 6.25
N GLU A 104 -16.87 6.27 5.82
CA GLU A 104 -18.32 6.52 5.92
C GLU A 104 -18.94 5.94 7.22
N GLN A 105 -18.12 5.42 8.13
CA GLN A 105 -18.54 4.81 9.41
C GLN A 105 -19.52 3.63 9.25
N ARG A 106 -19.53 2.98 8.09
CA ARG A 106 -20.28 1.72 7.88
C ARG A 106 -19.65 0.55 8.65
N ALA A 107 -18.32 0.59 8.85
CA ALA A 107 -17.60 -0.32 9.73
C ALA A 107 -17.01 0.46 10.89
N HIS A 108 -17.22 -0.07 12.10
CA HIS A 108 -16.73 0.56 13.33
C HIS A 108 -15.35 0.02 13.70
N LEU A 109 -14.43 0.93 13.99
CA LEU A 109 -13.15 0.60 14.59
C LEU A 109 -13.31 0.45 16.12
N PRO A 110 -12.53 -0.43 16.78
CA PRO A 110 -12.59 -0.59 18.23
C PRO A 110 -12.02 0.61 19.01
N TYR A 111 -11.43 1.57 18.31
CA TYR A 111 -10.93 2.83 18.84
C TYR A 111 -11.80 3.99 18.36
N GLU A 112 -12.27 4.83 19.28
CA GLU A 112 -13.07 6.01 18.96
C GLU A 112 -12.33 6.98 18.04
N GLN A 113 -11.02 7.12 18.23
CA GLN A 113 -10.13 7.91 17.38
C GLN A 113 -8.77 7.20 17.24
N LEU A 114 -8.09 7.46 16.15
CA LEU A 114 -6.77 6.91 15.85
C LEU A 114 -5.68 7.99 16.01
N ASP A 115 -4.53 7.57 16.53
CA ASP A 115 -3.35 8.43 16.66
C ASP A 115 -2.50 8.40 15.38
N ALA A 116 -2.55 7.27 14.66
CA ALA A 116 -1.88 7.12 13.37
C ALA A 116 -2.60 6.10 12.48
N MET A 117 -2.61 6.35 11.20
CA MET A 117 -3.02 5.38 10.18
C MET A 117 -2.20 5.56 8.91
N TRP A 118 -2.11 4.49 8.12
CA TRP A 118 -1.50 4.58 6.80
C TRP A 118 -2.30 3.79 5.76
N LEU A 119 -2.13 4.22 4.51
CA LEU A 119 -2.51 3.50 3.30
C LEU A 119 -1.23 3.27 2.49
N LYS A 120 -0.85 2.00 2.26
CA LYS A 120 0.29 1.68 1.42
C LYS A 120 -0.16 0.93 0.18
N GLU A 121 0.08 1.53 -1.00
CA GLU A 121 -0.30 0.94 -2.30
C GLU A 121 -1.77 0.52 -2.37
N SER A 122 -2.67 1.25 -1.69
CA SER A 122 -4.11 0.98 -1.64
C SER A 122 -4.98 2.15 -2.10
N VAL A 123 -4.49 3.38 -2.06
CA VAL A 123 -5.27 4.58 -2.41
C VAL A 123 -5.76 4.59 -3.85
N HIS A 124 -5.05 3.95 -4.78
CA HIS A 124 -5.45 3.86 -6.20
C HIS A 124 -6.63 2.90 -6.43
N HIS A 125 -7.03 2.12 -5.42
CA HIS A 125 -8.23 1.29 -5.46
C HIS A 125 -9.47 2.02 -4.98
N VAL A 126 -9.32 3.13 -4.29
CA VAL A 126 -10.42 3.95 -3.75
C VAL A 126 -11.17 4.63 -4.89
N ALA A 127 -12.51 4.56 -4.86
CA ALA A 127 -13.34 5.11 -5.91
C ALA A 127 -13.40 6.64 -5.90
N ASP A 128 -13.52 7.23 -4.70
CA ASP A 128 -13.47 8.67 -4.46
C ASP A 128 -12.42 8.96 -3.37
N PRO A 129 -11.14 9.19 -3.79
CA PRO A 129 -10.08 9.48 -2.83
C PRO A 129 -10.32 10.73 -2.00
N ALA A 130 -10.96 11.78 -2.56
CA ALA A 130 -11.22 13.01 -1.83
C ALA A 130 -12.17 12.77 -0.65
N HIS A 131 -13.30 12.12 -0.92
CA HIS A 131 -14.30 11.79 0.10
C HIS A 131 -13.75 10.81 1.14
N THR A 132 -13.06 9.75 0.68
CA THR A 132 -12.51 8.74 1.59
C THR A 132 -11.41 9.30 2.49
N LEU A 133 -10.48 10.08 1.95
CA LEU A 133 -9.43 10.71 2.77
C LEU A 133 -10.00 11.73 3.76
N GLN A 134 -11.08 12.45 3.40
CA GLN A 134 -11.80 13.29 4.35
C GLN A 134 -12.35 12.46 5.53
N GLY A 135 -13.12 11.40 5.25
CA GLY A 135 -13.70 10.56 6.30
C GLY A 135 -12.64 9.86 7.17
N LEU A 136 -11.53 9.39 6.58
CA LEU A 136 -10.40 8.84 7.35
C LEU A 136 -9.75 9.92 8.23
N SER A 137 -9.61 11.16 7.72
CA SER A 137 -9.07 12.28 8.49
C SER A 137 -9.92 12.60 9.70
N ASP A 138 -11.24 12.45 9.60
CA ASP A 138 -12.18 12.70 10.70
C ASP A 138 -12.05 11.68 11.83
N GLN A 139 -11.52 10.48 11.54
CA GLN A 139 -11.20 9.45 12.54
C GLN A 139 -9.91 9.73 13.34
N LEU A 140 -9.11 10.72 12.96
CA LEU A 140 -7.88 11.04 13.68
C LEU A 140 -8.14 11.81 14.97
N ALA A 141 -7.41 11.46 16.01
CA ALA A 141 -7.31 12.25 17.23
C ALA A 141 -6.64 13.63 16.96
N PRO A 142 -6.80 14.63 17.84
CA PRO A 142 -6.00 15.84 17.79
C PRO A 142 -4.49 15.50 17.78
N GLY A 143 -3.74 16.02 16.80
CA GLY A 143 -2.34 15.67 16.57
C GLY A 143 -2.13 14.33 15.84
N GLY A 144 -3.20 13.63 15.49
CA GLY A 144 -3.16 12.36 14.74
C GLY A 144 -2.59 12.53 13.32
N ARG A 145 -2.11 11.44 12.74
CA ARG A 145 -1.33 11.42 11.49
C ARG A 145 -1.89 10.37 10.54
N LEU A 146 -2.05 10.77 9.27
CA LEU A 146 -2.45 9.91 8.16
C LEU A 146 -1.33 9.92 7.12
N LEU A 147 -0.80 8.75 6.78
CA LEU A 147 0.23 8.58 5.77
C LEU A 147 -0.32 7.83 4.56
N VAL A 148 -0.14 8.38 3.37
CA VAL A 148 -0.34 7.66 2.12
C VAL A 148 1.02 7.35 1.52
N VAL A 149 1.31 6.07 1.29
CA VAL A 149 2.52 5.58 0.61
C VAL A 149 2.10 5.02 -0.74
N MET A 150 2.62 5.59 -1.81
CA MET A 150 2.28 5.20 -3.17
C MET A 150 3.46 5.34 -4.13
N LEU A 151 3.42 4.64 -5.24
CA LEU A 151 4.38 4.87 -6.32
C LEU A 151 4.16 6.26 -6.93
N PRO A 152 5.22 6.88 -7.48
CA PRO A 152 5.08 8.14 -8.22
C PRO A 152 4.26 7.94 -9.50
N ALA A 153 3.89 9.04 -10.17
CA ALA A 153 3.13 8.98 -11.42
C ALA A 153 3.85 8.23 -12.55
N THR A 154 5.18 8.20 -12.52
CA THR A 154 6.04 7.45 -13.46
C THR A 154 6.98 6.53 -12.72
N ILE A 155 7.22 5.32 -13.23
CA ILE A 155 8.11 4.33 -12.64
C ILE A 155 9.27 3.97 -13.57
N GLN A 156 10.40 3.60 -12.98
CA GLN A 156 11.60 3.14 -13.70
C GLN A 156 11.74 1.61 -13.66
N TYR A 157 10.62 0.91 -13.56
CA TYR A 157 10.61 -0.54 -13.55
C TYR A 157 10.94 -1.10 -14.95
N PRO A 158 11.67 -2.19 -15.04
CA PRO A 158 12.01 -2.84 -16.30
C PRO A 158 10.80 -3.62 -16.86
N LEU A 159 9.64 -2.95 -17.00
CA LEU A 159 8.43 -3.48 -17.61
C LEU A 159 8.42 -3.19 -19.12
N PHE A 160 7.64 -3.96 -19.87
CA PHE A 160 7.38 -3.65 -21.29
C PHE A 160 6.63 -2.32 -21.45
N LYS A 161 6.82 -1.67 -22.61
CA LYS A 161 6.35 -0.28 -22.81
C LYS A 161 4.86 -0.11 -22.51
N ALA A 162 4.00 -0.98 -23.06
CA ALA A 162 2.56 -0.85 -22.87
C ALA A 162 2.14 -0.95 -21.38
N ALA A 163 2.86 -1.72 -20.55
CA ALA A 163 2.60 -1.80 -19.13
C ALA A 163 3.00 -0.50 -18.40
N ARG A 164 4.12 0.14 -18.79
CA ARG A 164 4.52 1.44 -18.24
C ARG A 164 3.53 2.54 -18.63
N ASP A 165 3.13 2.59 -19.90
CA ASP A 165 2.13 3.55 -20.39
C ASP A 165 0.81 3.38 -19.62
N ARG A 166 0.38 2.12 -19.41
CA ARG A 166 -0.85 1.81 -18.66
C ARG A 166 -0.72 2.18 -17.17
N PHE A 167 0.47 2.03 -16.58
CA PHE A 167 0.72 2.48 -15.22
C PHE A 167 0.50 4.00 -15.11
N GLU A 168 1.11 4.79 -16.00
CA GLU A 168 0.99 6.25 -16.01
C GLU A 168 -0.47 6.72 -16.20
N GLU A 169 -1.27 5.98 -16.97
CA GLU A 169 -2.70 6.28 -17.16
C GLU A 169 -3.54 6.02 -15.90
N LEU A 170 -3.18 5.00 -15.12
CA LEU A 170 -3.98 4.53 -13.97
C LEU A 170 -3.52 5.09 -12.63
N GLN A 171 -2.25 5.47 -12.52
CA GLN A 171 -1.66 5.91 -11.26
C GLN A 171 -2.15 7.31 -10.91
N PRO A 172 -2.76 7.52 -9.73
CA PRO A 172 -3.11 8.84 -9.25
C PRO A 172 -1.86 9.73 -9.11
N ASP A 173 -1.98 11.01 -9.45
CA ASP A 173 -0.92 11.98 -9.19
C ASP A 173 -0.79 12.20 -7.66
N PRO A 174 0.38 11.94 -7.05
CA PRO A 174 0.62 12.17 -5.62
C PRO A 174 0.29 13.58 -5.16
N ALA A 175 0.48 14.60 -6.03
CA ALA A 175 0.13 15.98 -5.71
C ALA A 175 -1.39 16.19 -5.59
N VAL A 176 -2.21 15.37 -6.26
CA VAL A 176 -3.68 15.37 -6.08
C VAL A 176 -4.03 14.83 -4.71
N ILE A 177 -3.41 13.72 -4.30
CA ILE A 177 -3.62 13.12 -2.97
C ILE A 177 -3.19 14.09 -1.87
N GLU A 178 -2.06 14.77 -2.01
CA GLU A 178 -1.65 15.82 -1.07
C GLU A 178 -2.69 16.94 -0.95
N ARG A 179 -3.24 17.42 -2.09
CA ARG A 179 -4.30 18.43 -2.08
C ARG A 179 -5.57 17.92 -1.37
N HIS A 180 -5.94 16.65 -1.53
CA HIS A 180 -7.08 16.07 -0.81
C HIS A 180 -6.85 16.04 0.70
N LEU A 181 -5.66 15.66 1.17
CA LEU A 181 -5.32 15.72 2.59
C LEU A 181 -5.36 17.14 3.14
N ARG A 182 -4.87 18.13 2.38
CA ARG A 182 -4.99 19.56 2.77
C ARG A 182 -6.44 20.03 2.81
N ALA A 183 -7.25 19.63 1.85
CA ALA A 183 -8.69 19.96 1.81
C ALA A 183 -9.44 19.32 2.98
N SER A 184 -8.99 18.18 3.49
CA SER A 184 -9.50 17.53 4.72
C SER A 184 -9.06 18.20 6.02
N GLY A 185 -8.42 19.37 5.95
CA GLY A 185 -8.00 20.15 7.12
C GLY A 185 -6.67 19.70 7.74
N LEU A 186 -5.95 18.76 7.11
CA LEU A 186 -4.64 18.32 7.57
C LEU A 186 -3.53 19.26 7.07
N GLN A 187 -2.47 19.38 7.85
CA GLN A 187 -1.19 19.89 7.35
C GLN A 187 -0.51 18.75 6.59
N ALA A 188 -0.36 18.88 5.28
CA ALA A 188 0.19 17.83 4.45
C ALA A 188 1.56 18.21 3.88
N GLU A 189 2.47 17.21 3.85
CA GLU A 189 3.79 17.31 3.22
C GLU A 189 4.05 16.04 2.40
N LEU A 190 4.80 16.21 1.31
CA LEU A 190 5.15 15.15 0.39
C LEU A 190 6.68 14.97 0.39
N THR A 191 7.12 13.72 0.57
CA THR A 191 8.54 13.33 0.52
C THR A 191 8.71 12.10 -0.38
N HIS A 192 9.94 11.87 -0.84
CA HIS A 192 10.26 10.72 -1.68
C HIS A 192 11.34 9.87 -1.01
N PHE A 193 11.17 8.56 -1.10
CA PHE A 193 12.17 7.58 -0.70
C PHE A 193 12.45 6.62 -1.84
N GLU A 194 13.66 6.10 -1.88
CA GLU A 194 14.08 5.14 -2.89
C GLU A 194 14.73 3.94 -2.22
N HIS A 195 14.30 2.77 -2.65
CA HIS A 195 14.95 1.50 -2.33
C HIS A 195 15.53 0.89 -3.61
N LYS A 196 16.80 0.52 -3.60
CA LYS A 196 17.43 -0.08 -4.76
C LYS A 196 17.10 -1.56 -4.82
N LEU A 197 16.22 -1.94 -5.74
CA LEU A 197 15.88 -3.33 -5.98
C LEU A 197 16.97 -4.04 -6.79
N ARG A 198 17.22 -5.29 -6.42
CA ARG A 198 18.09 -6.21 -7.12
C ARG A 198 17.39 -7.57 -7.21
N ILE A 199 17.01 -7.99 -8.41
CA ILE A 199 16.22 -9.21 -8.63
C ILE A 199 16.74 -9.99 -9.83
N GLY A 200 16.74 -11.32 -9.76
CA GLY A 200 17.03 -12.17 -10.91
C GLY A 200 16.01 -11.93 -12.03
N ARG A 201 16.51 -11.70 -13.26
CA ARG A 201 15.66 -11.41 -14.41
C ARG A 201 14.54 -12.44 -14.59
N ASP A 202 14.86 -13.73 -14.57
CA ASP A 202 13.88 -14.79 -14.83
C ASP A 202 12.79 -14.84 -13.73
N ARG A 203 13.16 -14.55 -12.46
CA ARG A 203 12.19 -14.38 -11.37
C ARG A 203 11.27 -13.18 -11.65
N TYR A 204 11.81 -12.04 -12.06
CA TYR A 204 11.02 -10.85 -12.36
C TYR A 204 10.06 -11.08 -13.53
N LEU A 205 10.52 -11.74 -14.61
CA LEU A 205 9.66 -12.13 -15.73
C LEU A 205 8.55 -13.09 -15.29
N GLY A 206 8.84 -14.02 -14.36
CA GLY A 206 7.84 -14.88 -13.74
C GLY A 206 6.77 -14.08 -12.96
N MET A 207 7.17 -13.06 -12.20
CA MET A 207 6.26 -12.18 -11.49
C MET A 207 5.35 -11.39 -12.46
N VAL A 208 5.89 -10.88 -13.57
CA VAL A 208 5.11 -10.22 -14.62
C VAL A 208 4.09 -11.18 -15.22
N ARG A 209 4.48 -12.43 -15.52
CA ARG A 209 3.59 -13.49 -16.00
C ARG A 209 2.48 -13.79 -14.99
N ALA A 210 2.80 -13.82 -13.71
CA ALA A 210 1.85 -13.99 -12.61
C ALA A 210 1.00 -12.73 -12.32
N ARG A 211 1.21 -11.63 -13.07
CA ARG A 211 0.46 -10.36 -12.91
C ARG A 211 0.57 -9.78 -11.50
N TYR A 212 1.81 -9.72 -10.95
CA TYR A 212 2.05 -9.27 -9.58
C TYR A 212 1.56 -7.84 -9.29
N MET A 213 1.47 -6.97 -10.31
CA MET A 213 0.81 -5.66 -10.23
C MET A 213 -0.60 -5.76 -10.82
N SER A 214 -1.59 -5.16 -10.17
CA SER A 214 -3.00 -5.18 -10.60
C SER A 214 -3.21 -4.67 -12.03
N LEU A 215 -2.42 -3.68 -12.47
CA LEU A 215 -2.46 -3.17 -13.84
C LEU A 215 -2.19 -4.27 -14.89
N LEU A 216 -1.37 -5.27 -14.58
CA LEU A 216 -1.04 -6.36 -15.51
C LEU A 216 -2.23 -7.27 -15.79
N SER A 217 -3.25 -7.27 -14.94
CA SER A 217 -4.51 -7.97 -15.17
C SER A 217 -5.35 -7.35 -16.30
N THR A 218 -5.02 -6.15 -16.75
CA THR A 218 -5.69 -5.51 -17.90
C THR A 218 -5.22 -6.04 -19.24
N PHE A 219 -4.12 -6.82 -19.28
CA PHE A 219 -3.54 -7.40 -20.49
C PHE A 219 -3.97 -8.86 -20.66
N SER A 220 -4.17 -9.30 -21.89
CA SER A 220 -4.36 -10.71 -22.25
C SER A 220 -3.07 -11.52 -22.08
N ASP A 221 -3.17 -12.85 -22.00
CA ASP A 221 -2.00 -13.73 -21.90
C ASP A 221 -1.02 -13.51 -23.06
N ASN A 222 -1.52 -13.32 -24.28
CA ASN A 222 -0.69 -13.08 -25.47
C ASN A 222 0.06 -11.74 -25.36
N GLU A 223 -0.57 -10.68 -24.83
CA GLU A 223 0.10 -9.39 -24.61
C GLU A 223 1.17 -9.48 -23.53
N ILE A 224 0.91 -10.22 -22.45
CA ILE A 224 1.90 -10.48 -21.40
C ILE A 224 3.12 -11.22 -21.99
N GLU A 225 2.92 -12.30 -22.77
CA GLU A 225 4.06 -13.04 -23.32
C GLU A 225 4.86 -12.22 -24.33
N LYS A 226 4.22 -11.40 -25.17
CA LYS A 226 4.90 -10.45 -26.06
C LYS A 226 5.67 -9.40 -25.25
N GLY A 227 5.08 -8.89 -24.18
CA GLY A 227 5.75 -7.94 -23.29
C GLY A 227 6.96 -8.55 -22.59
N ILE A 228 6.87 -9.80 -22.14
CA ILE A 228 8.01 -10.54 -21.57
C ILE A 228 9.15 -10.69 -22.58
N GLU A 229 8.84 -10.96 -23.84
CA GLU A 229 9.88 -11.04 -24.89
C GLU A 229 10.52 -9.66 -25.15
N GLU A 230 9.73 -8.58 -25.18
CA GLU A 230 10.27 -7.21 -25.22
C GLU A 230 11.23 -6.95 -24.06
N MET A 231 10.84 -7.34 -22.83
CA MET A 231 11.68 -7.18 -21.63
C MET A 231 12.98 -7.98 -21.71
N ARG A 232 12.95 -9.22 -22.24
CA ARG A 232 14.15 -10.05 -22.44
C ARG A 232 15.15 -9.41 -23.37
N ILE A 233 14.67 -8.79 -24.46
CA ILE A 233 15.50 -8.11 -25.45
C ILE A 233 16.09 -6.83 -24.85
N ALA A 234 15.26 -6.04 -24.14
CA ALA A 234 15.68 -4.77 -23.56
C ALA A 234 16.62 -4.93 -22.36
N HIS A 235 16.51 -6.06 -21.62
CA HIS A 235 17.26 -6.33 -20.40
C HIS A 235 17.92 -7.72 -20.48
N PRO A 236 19.04 -7.85 -21.21
CA PRO A 236 19.74 -9.13 -21.37
C PRO A 236 20.48 -9.59 -20.10
N GLU A 237 20.66 -8.70 -19.11
CA GLU A 237 21.40 -8.99 -17.89
C GLU A 237 20.67 -10.05 -17.04
N PRO A 238 21.41 -11.00 -16.40
CA PRO A 238 20.80 -12.03 -15.57
C PRO A 238 20.21 -11.48 -14.26
N VAL A 239 20.62 -10.28 -13.85
CA VAL A 239 20.12 -9.58 -12.66
C VAL A 239 19.71 -8.16 -13.04
N LEU A 240 18.48 -7.83 -12.77
CA LEU A 240 17.92 -6.49 -12.93
C LEU A 240 18.21 -5.65 -11.69
N VAL A 241 18.60 -4.40 -11.90
CA VAL A 241 18.85 -3.43 -10.83
C VAL A 241 18.13 -2.14 -11.20
N PHE A 242 17.18 -1.72 -10.39
CA PHE A 242 16.38 -0.53 -10.64
C PHE A 242 15.91 0.11 -9.34
N PRO A 243 15.60 1.42 -9.36
CA PRO A 243 15.06 2.09 -8.18
C PRO A 243 13.58 1.75 -7.99
N ASP A 244 13.22 1.43 -6.77
CA ASP A 244 11.84 1.37 -6.30
C ASP A 244 11.58 2.66 -5.51
N ARG A 245 10.90 3.62 -6.16
CA ARG A 245 10.65 4.95 -5.60
C ARG A 245 9.25 4.99 -5.04
N PHE A 246 9.13 5.54 -3.84
CA PHE A 246 7.86 5.77 -3.18
C PHE A 246 7.68 7.24 -2.85
N THR A 247 6.45 7.70 -3.01
CA THR A 247 6.00 8.99 -2.52
C THR A 247 5.26 8.77 -1.21
N PHE A 248 5.70 9.44 -0.17
CA PHE A 248 5.12 9.49 1.16
C PHE A 248 4.39 10.81 1.31
N ILE A 249 3.09 10.78 1.54
CA ILE A 249 2.25 11.95 1.72
C ILE A 249 1.71 11.90 3.14
N LEU A 250 2.32 12.68 4.03
CA LEU A 250 1.96 12.74 5.45
C LEU A 250 0.99 13.88 5.69
N GLY A 251 -0.21 13.59 6.17
CA GLY A 251 -1.16 14.53 6.70
C GLY A 251 -1.18 14.50 8.24
N GLN A 252 -1.12 15.65 8.88
CA GLN A 252 -1.20 15.77 10.33
C GLN A 252 -2.38 16.66 10.73
N ARG A 253 -3.25 16.16 11.62
CA ARG A 253 -4.32 16.94 12.25
C ARG A 253 -3.71 17.91 13.27
N ARG A 254 -4.17 19.14 13.29
CA ARG A 254 -3.72 20.11 14.31
C ARG A 254 -3.99 19.58 15.71
N GLY A 255 -3.05 19.74 16.62
CA GLY A 255 -3.27 19.48 18.04
C GLY A 255 -4.36 20.42 18.58
N GLY A 256 -5.21 19.91 19.46
CA GLY A 256 -6.11 20.80 20.22
C GLY A 256 -5.24 21.76 21.06
N ASN A 257 -5.61 23.04 21.07
CA ASN A 257 -5.04 23.95 22.06
C ASN A 257 -5.51 23.45 23.42
N THR A 258 -4.62 22.89 24.21
CA THR A 258 -4.80 22.67 25.66
C THR A 258 -4.59 23.98 26.36
#